data_bcf66622e1a23dc4761cf9d449edb3c0
#
_entry.id   bcf66622e1a23dc4761cf9d449edb3c0
#
_cell.length_a   1.000
_cell.length_b   1.000
_cell.length_c   1.000
_cell.angle_alpha   90.00
_cell.angle_beta   90.00
_cell.angle_gamma   90.00
#
_symmetry.space_group_name_H-M   'P 1'
#
loop_
_entity.id
_entity.type
_entity.pdbx_description
1 polymer ?
#
loop_
_entity_poly.entity_id
_entity_poly.type
_entity_poly.pdbx_seq_one_letter_code
_entity_poly.pdbx_strand_id
1 'polypeptide(L)'
;MDHHCPWLNNCVGHKNHRHFFLFCVYMWVGTVYVTVVAYDLFKQHFFEINADYEVYTGDAGGGGIDEPRDPNDHHVVGLSDESGQYFHHLVIYEFMLCSGVAVALGLLTLWHVRLITRGETSIEVHIN
;
A
#
# COMPACT_ATOMS: atom_id res chain seq x y z
N MET A 1 -26.16 -9.65 -18.90
CA MET A 1 -25.57 -8.58 -18.06
C MET A 1 -25.03 -9.27 -16.84
N ASP A 2 -23.77 -9.03 -16.44
CA ASP A 2 -23.17 -9.68 -15.29
C ASP A 2 -23.33 -8.81 -14.03
N HIS A 3 -22.82 -7.58 -14.05
CA HIS A 3 -22.99 -6.63 -12.96
C HIS A 3 -22.82 -5.18 -13.43
N HIS A 4 -23.26 -4.22 -12.62
CA HIS A 4 -22.89 -2.81 -12.77
C HIS A 4 -21.64 -2.52 -11.94
N CYS A 5 -20.55 -2.07 -12.59
CA CYS A 5 -19.30 -1.75 -11.93
C CYS A 5 -19.20 -0.24 -11.67
N PRO A 6 -19.35 0.23 -10.42
CA PRO A 6 -19.28 1.66 -10.13
C PRO A 6 -17.88 2.25 -10.36
N TRP A 7 -16.83 1.45 -10.25
CA TRP A 7 -15.44 1.88 -10.50
C TRP A 7 -15.18 2.26 -11.96
N LEU A 8 -15.87 1.61 -12.90
CA LEU A 8 -15.81 1.91 -14.33
C LEU A 8 -16.97 2.78 -14.80
N ASN A 9 -17.93 3.07 -13.91
CA ASN A 9 -19.20 3.71 -14.25
C ASN A 9 -19.88 3.09 -15.47
N ASN A 10 -19.81 1.77 -15.57
CA ASN A 10 -20.32 1.01 -16.72
C ASN A 10 -20.85 -0.38 -16.30
N CYS A 11 -21.76 -0.91 -17.10
CA CYS A 11 -22.26 -2.28 -16.94
C CYS A 11 -21.32 -3.27 -17.62
N VAL A 12 -20.92 -4.30 -16.87
CA VAL A 12 -20.17 -5.45 -17.40
C VAL A 12 -21.15 -6.52 -17.86
N GLY A 13 -20.95 -7.02 -19.05
CA GLY A 13 -21.78 -8.06 -19.65
C GLY A 13 -21.00 -8.87 -20.68
N HIS A 14 -21.67 -9.81 -21.35
CA HIS A 14 -21.05 -10.77 -22.26
C HIS A 14 -20.12 -10.13 -23.32
N LYS A 15 -20.48 -8.96 -23.84
CA LYS A 15 -19.69 -8.30 -24.90
C LYS A 15 -18.40 -7.64 -24.41
N ASN A 16 -18.37 -7.12 -23.17
CA ASN A 16 -17.24 -6.39 -22.61
C ASN A 16 -16.56 -7.08 -21.42
N HIS A 17 -17.05 -8.23 -20.98
CA HIS A 17 -16.47 -9.01 -19.87
C HIS A 17 -15.00 -9.33 -20.09
N ARG A 18 -14.61 -9.66 -21.32
CA ARG A 18 -13.21 -9.93 -21.67
C ARG A 18 -12.30 -8.72 -21.43
N HIS A 19 -12.75 -7.53 -21.79
CA HIS A 19 -11.96 -6.30 -21.58
C HIS A 19 -11.89 -5.94 -20.10
N PHE A 20 -12.97 -6.13 -19.36
CA PHE A 20 -13.00 -5.96 -17.91
C PHE A 20 -12.03 -6.92 -17.21
N PHE A 21 -12.03 -8.18 -17.57
CA PHE A 21 -11.12 -9.17 -17.00
C PHE A 21 -9.64 -8.83 -17.27
N LEU A 22 -9.31 -8.49 -18.52
CA LEU A 22 -7.95 -8.05 -18.87
C LEU A 22 -7.53 -6.81 -18.09
N PHE A 23 -8.41 -5.84 -17.92
CA PHE A 23 -8.16 -4.66 -17.10
C PHE A 23 -7.80 -5.06 -15.66
N CYS A 24 -8.60 -5.93 -15.02
CA CYS A 24 -8.31 -6.41 -13.66
C CYS A 24 -6.95 -7.12 -13.58
N VAL A 25 -6.62 -7.97 -14.55
CA VAL A 25 -5.32 -8.68 -14.59
C VAL A 25 -4.16 -7.72 -14.72
N TYR A 26 -4.21 -6.75 -15.64
CA TYR A 26 -3.13 -5.78 -15.82
C TYR A 26 -2.95 -4.88 -14.61
N MET A 27 -4.05 -4.42 -14.00
CA MET A 27 -3.99 -3.63 -12.77
C MET A 27 -3.41 -4.44 -11.61
N TRP A 28 -3.79 -5.71 -11.49
CA TRP A 28 -3.24 -6.60 -10.48
C TRP A 28 -1.74 -6.83 -10.65
N VAL A 29 -1.30 -7.18 -11.86
CA VAL A 29 0.12 -7.37 -12.16
C VAL A 29 0.93 -6.10 -11.89
N GLY A 30 0.40 -4.93 -12.28
CA GLY A 30 1.05 -3.64 -12.02
C GLY A 30 1.19 -3.34 -10.52
N THR A 31 0.14 -3.55 -9.73
CA THR A 31 0.19 -3.31 -8.28
C THR A 31 1.10 -4.31 -7.55
N VAL A 32 1.13 -5.57 -7.96
CA VAL A 32 2.07 -6.57 -7.44
C VAL A 32 3.51 -6.19 -7.77
N TYR A 33 3.79 -5.76 -9.01
CA TYR A 33 5.12 -5.30 -9.41
C TYR A 33 5.60 -4.13 -8.55
N VAL A 34 4.77 -3.10 -8.37
CA VAL A 34 5.11 -1.95 -7.52
C VAL A 34 5.35 -2.39 -6.08
N THR A 35 4.52 -3.26 -5.52
CA THR A 35 4.67 -3.78 -4.16
C THR A 35 6.00 -4.53 -3.98
N VAL A 36 6.41 -5.36 -4.95
CA VAL A 36 7.67 -6.10 -4.90
C VAL A 36 8.87 -5.17 -4.97
N VAL A 37 8.85 -4.19 -5.88
CA VAL A 37 9.95 -3.21 -6.03
C VAL A 37 10.05 -2.29 -4.82
N ALA A 38 8.93 -1.86 -4.26
CA ALA A 38 8.90 -1.00 -3.08
C ALA A 38 9.22 -1.72 -1.77
N TYR A 39 9.25 -3.06 -1.75
CA TYR A 39 9.44 -3.83 -0.52
C TYR A 39 10.78 -3.55 0.18
N ASP A 40 11.87 -3.47 -0.56
CA ASP A 40 13.19 -3.19 0.03
C ASP A 40 13.26 -1.77 0.60
N LEU A 41 12.68 -0.80 -0.12
CA LEU A 41 12.58 0.58 0.34
C LEU A 41 11.71 0.69 1.60
N PHE A 42 10.56 0.00 1.61
CA PHE A 42 9.69 -0.08 2.77
C PHE A 42 10.41 -0.65 4.00
N LYS A 43 11.17 -1.73 3.85
CA LYS A 43 11.93 -2.32 4.95
C LYS A 43 12.93 -1.33 5.55
N GLN A 44 13.71 -0.65 4.72
CA GLN A 44 14.70 0.32 5.19
C GLN A 44 14.04 1.40 6.01
N HIS A 45 13.02 2.05 5.48
CA HIS A 45 12.33 3.14 6.17
C HIS A 45 11.55 2.68 7.40
N PHE A 46 10.95 1.49 7.37
CA PHE A 46 10.23 0.94 8.51
C PHE A 46 11.14 0.60 9.69
N PHE A 47 12.33 0.05 9.43
CA PHE A 47 13.28 -0.26 10.48
C PHE A 47 13.97 1.00 11.02
N GLU A 48 14.26 1.99 10.20
CA GLU A 48 14.81 3.27 10.65
C GLU A 48 13.84 3.97 11.62
N ILE A 49 12.56 4.09 11.28
CA ILE A 49 11.57 4.70 12.17
C ILE A 49 11.48 3.95 13.51
N ASN A 50 11.48 2.62 13.49
CA ASN A 50 11.41 1.85 14.73
C ASN A 50 12.67 1.98 15.57
N ALA A 51 13.85 2.07 14.97
CA ALA A 51 15.11 2.28 15.66
C ALA A 51 15.15 3.65 16.36
N ASP A 52 14.71 4.70 15.68
CA ASP A 52 14.61 6.04 16.26
C ASP A 52 13.61 6.07 17.42
N TYR A 53 12.48 5.38 17.29
CA TYR A 53 11.47 5.30 18.33
C TYR A 53 11.99 4.59 19.59
N GLU A 54 12.79 3.54 19.46
CA GLU A 54 13.41 2.85 20.60
C GLU A 54 14.45 3.74 21.33
N VAL A 55 15.20 4.55 20.59
CA VAL A 55 16.15 5.51 21.18
C VAL A 55 15.42 6.56 22.02
N TYR A 56 14.32 7.12 21.53
CA TYR A 56 13.53 8.11 22.29
C TYR A 56 12.85 7.50 23.52
N THR A 57 12.40 6.27 23.49
CA THR A 57 11.74 5.61 24.63
C THR A 57 12.75 5.07 25.65
N GLY A 58 13.95 4.68 25.21
CA GLY A 58 15.02 4.21 26.08
C GLY A 58 15.61 5.30 26.98
N ASP A 59 15.64 6.54 26.54
CA ASP A 59 16.16 7.69 27.29
C ASP A 59 15.17 8.29 28.31
N ALA A 60 13.88 7.94 28.19
CA ALA A 60 12.85 8.39 29.14
C ALA A 60 12.95 7.73 30.54
N GLY A 61 13.83 6.72 30.72
CA GLY A 61 14.03 6.00 31.99
C GLY A 61 15.33 6.29 32.76
N GLY A 62 16.25 7.08 32.21
CA GLY A 62 17.53 7.39 32.83
C GLY A 62 17.65 8.87 33.17
N GLY A 63 17.46 9.22 34.45
CA GLY A 63 17.60 10.57 34.95
C GLY A 63 19.00 11.16 34.73
N GLY A 64 19.00 12.35 34.17
CA GLY A 64 19.85 13.47 34.38
C GLY A 64 21.37 13.29 34.47
N ILE A 65 22.06 13.85 33.51
CA ILE A 65 23.19 14.73 33.80
C ILE A 65 23.05 15.86 32.78
N ASP A 66 22.77 17.07 33.28
CA ASP A 66 22.82 18.30 32.51
C ASP A 66 24.26 18.53 32.04
N GLU A 67 24.57 18.11 30.82
CA GLU A 67 25.79 18.52 30.15
C GLU A 67 25.60 19.99 29.71
N PRO A 68 26.56 20.89 30.05
CA PRO A 68 26.39 22.31 29.73
C PRO A 68 26.30 22.52 28.21
N ARG A 69 25.16 22.95 27.77
CA ARG A 69 24.88 23.32 26.37
C ARG A 69 25.84 24.43 25.95
N ASP A 70 26.70 24.15 25.00
CA ASP A 70 27.58 25.15 24.38
C ASP A 70 26.69 26.21 23.68
N PRO A 71 26.77 27.50 24.08
CA PRO A 71 25.96 28.56 23.50
C PRO A 71 26.30 28.87 22.03
N ASN A 72 27.31 28.23 21.43
CA ASN A 72 27.71 28.38 20.04
C ASN A 72 27.30 27.21 19.15
N ASP A 73 26.64 26.19 19.69
CA ASP A 73 26.04 25.15 18.88
C ASP A 73 24.78 25.72 18.22
N HIS A 74 24.98 26.38 17.10
CA HIS A 74 23.93 26.68 16.16
C HIS A 74 23.49 25.36 15.53
N HIS A 75 22.75 24.57 16.33
CA HIS A 75 21.96 23.47 15.79
C HIS A 75 21.09 24.08 14.70
N VAL A 76 21.49 23.86 13.46
CA VAL A 76 20.65 24.08 12.28
C VAL A 76 19.56 23.01 12.38
N VAL A 77 18.63 23.23 13.33
CA VAL A 77 17.42 22.42 13.45
C VAL A 77 16.60 22.67 12.18
N GLY A 78 16.86 21.97 11.22
CA GLY A 78 16.16 20.94 10.56
C GLY A 78 14.97 21.39 9.76
N LEU A 79 15.15 22.18 8.66
CA LEU A 79 14.24 22.09 7.49
C LEU A 79 14.46 20.77 6.71
N SER A 80 15.61 20.11 6.91
CA SER A 80 15.94 18.80 6.34
C SER A 80 15.28 17.63 7.08
N ASP A 81 14.94 17.79 8.34
CA ASP A 81 14.41 16.71 9.18
C ASP A 81 12.91 16.52 8.96
N GLU A 82 12.13 17.57 8.83
CA GLU A 82 10.70 17.46 8.52
C GLU A 82 10.45 16.82 7.14
N SER A 83 11.19 17.21 6.11
CA SER A 83 11.03 16.65 4.78
C SER A 83 11.41 15.16 4.72
N GLY A 84 12.40 14.73 5.50
CA GLY A 84 12.78 13.33 5.65
C GLY A 84 11.67 12.51 6.30
N GLN A 85 11.08 12.97 7.38
CA GLN A 85 9.99 12.29 8.07
C GLN A 85 8.75 12.14 7.17
N TYR A 86 8.36 13.19 6.43
CA TYR A 86 7.25 13.08 5.47
C TYR A 86 7.53 12.04 4.38
N PHE A 87 8.75 11.97 3.88
CA PHE A 87 9.14 10.98 2.89
C PHE A 87 9.03 9.54 3.43
N HIS A 88 9.48 9.28 4.65
CA HIS A 88 9.34 7.98 5.31
C HIS A 88 7.87 7.55 5.42
N HIS A 89 7.01 8.44 5.88
CA HIS A 89 5.58 8.15 5.98
C HIS A 89 4.92 7.92 4.62
N LEU A 90 5.31 8.67 3.59
CA LEU A 90 4.80 8.47 2.24
C LEU A 90 5.17 7.10 1.66
N VAL A 91 6.42 6.65 1.86
CA VAL A 91 6.87 5.32 1.41
C VAL A 91 6.08 4.20 2.08
N ILE A 92 5.88 4.30 3.40
CA ILE A 92 5.11 3.31 4.16
C ILE A 92 3.65 3.31 3.70
N TYR A 93 3.05 4.47 3.55
CA TYR A 93 1.66 4.62 3.10
C TYR A 93 1.47 4.04 1.68
N GLU A 94 2.36 4.38 0.75
CA GLU A 94 2.34 3.87 -0.63
C GLU A 94 2.42 2.34 -0.66
N PHE A 95 3.36 1.75 0.09
CA PHE A 95 3.49 0.29 0.17
C PHE A 95 2.24 -0.38 0.73
N MET A 96 1.67 0.15 1.83
CA MET A 96 0.46 -0.38 2.44
C MET A 96 -0.74 -0.28 1.50
N LEU A 97 -0.87 0.86 0.80
CA LEU A 97 -1.95 1.07 -0.17
C LEU A 97 -1.84 0.09 -1.34
N CYS A 98 -0.66 0.01 -1.98
CA CYS A 98 -0.43 -0.88 -3.12
C CYS A 98 -0.62 -2.36 -2.76
N SER A 99 -0.13 -2.79 -1.60
CA SER A 99 -0.31 -4.18 -1.13
C SER A 99 -1.77 -4.51 -0.87
N GLY A 100 -2.52 -3.61 -0.24
CA GLY A 100 -3.96 -3.78 -0.02
C GLY A 100 -4.76 -3.86 -1.32
N VAL A 101 -4.48 -2.97 -2.26
CA VAL A 101 -5.11 -2.99 -3.59
C VAL A 101 -4.72 -4.26 -4.37
N ALA A 102 -3.47 -4.71 -4.30
CA ALA A 102 -3.02 -5.94 -4.95
C ALA A 102 -3.77 -7.17 -4.44
N VAL A 103 -4.00 -7.27 -3.13
CA VAL A 103 -4.81 -8.36 -2.54
C VAL A 103 -6.26 -8.29 -3.01
N ALA A 104 -6.88 -7.12 -2.95
CA ALA A 104 -8.27 -6.94 -3.36
C ALA A 104 -8.48 -7.27 -4.85
N LEU A 105 -7.62 -6.76 -5.73
CA LEU A 105 -7.66 -7.06 -7.17
C LEU A 105 -7.34 -8.53 -7.45
N GLY A 106 -6.43 -9.15 -6.69
CA GLY A 106 -6.12 -10.56 -6.81
C GLY A 106 -7.34 -11.44 -6.51
N LEU A 107 -8.03 -11.19 -5.41
CA LEU A 107 -9.27 -11.90 -5.05
C LEU A 107 -10.36 -11.71 -6.10
N LEU A 108 -10.55 -10.48 -6.58
CA LEU A 108 -11.51 -10.17 -7.64
C LEU A 108 -11.16 -10.91 -8.94
N THR A 109 -9.90 -10.90 -9.34
CA THR A 109 -9.43 -11.60 -10.54
C THR A 109 -9.63 -13.12 -10.43
N LEU A 110 -9.29 -13.71 -9.29
CA LEU A 110 -9.51 -15.14 -9.01
C LEU A 110 -11.00 -15.50 -9.06
N TRP A 111 -11.87 -14.65 -8.53
CA TRP A 111 -13.31 -14.83 -8.62
C TRP A 111 -13.79 -14.87 -10.08
N HIS A 112 -13.33 -13.92 -10.89
CA HIS A 112 -13.69 -13.90 -12.32
C HIS A 112 -13.09 -15.07 -13.11
N VAL A 113 -11.87 -15.53 -12.80
CA VAL A 113 -11.30 -16.76 -13.36
C VAL A 113 -12.23 -17.95 -13.06
N ARG A 114 -12.70 -18.06 -11.82
CA ARG A 114 -13.62 -19.14 -11.43
C ARG A 114 -14.94 -19.08 -12.18
N LEU A 115 -15.51 -17.88 -12.37
CA LEU A 115 -16.74 -17.70 -13.17
C LEU A 115 -16.52 -18.11 -14.63
N ILE A 116 -15.41 -17.69 -15.23
CA ILE A 116 -15.08 -18.02 -16.62
C ILE A 116 -14.89 -19.54 -16.79
N THR A 117 -14.19 -20.20 -15.85
CA THR A 117 -13.96 -21.66 -15.93
C THR A 117 -15.22 -22.48 -15.73
N ARG A 118 -16.20 -21.95 -14.99
CA ARG A 118 -17.52 -22.59 -14.81
C ARG A 118 -18.52 -22.24 -15.91
N GLY A 119 -18.23 -21.22 -16.70
CA GLY A 119 -19.15 -20.70 -17.72
C GLY A 119 -20.43 -20.07 -17.14
N GLU A 120 -20.36 -19.62 -15.87
CA GLU A 120 -21.48 -19.02 -15.14
C GLU A 120 -21.27 -17.51 -15.01
N THR A 121 -22.37 -16.76 -14.93
CA THR A 121 -22.34 -15.33 -14.61
C THR A 121 -22.45 -15.12 -13.09
N SER A 122 -22.01 -13.95 -12.58
CA SER A 122 -22.14 -13.61 -11.15
C SER A 122 -23.58 -13.71 -10.66
N ILE A 123 -24.56 -13.45 -11.52
CA ILE A 123 -26.00 -13.54 -11.19
C ILE A 123 -26.42 -15.00 -11.06
N GLU A 124 -25.96 -15.90 -11.93
CA GLU A 124 -26.32 -17.31 -11.92
C GLU A 124 -25.81 -18.04 -10.67
N VAL A 125 -24.63 -17.67 -10.19
CA VAL A 125 -24.06 -18.22 -8.93
C VAL A 125 -24.90 -17.86 -7.70
N HIS A 126 -25.62 -16.74 -7.73
CA HIS A 126 -26.48 -16.31 -6.60
C HIS A 126 -27.91 -16.88 -6.65
N ILE A 127 -28.33 -17.43 -7.78
CA ILE A 127 -29.69 -17.97 -7.98
C ILE A 127 -29.73 -19.48 -7.75
N ASN A 128 -28.61 -20.19 -7.88
CA ASN A 128 -28.46 -21.62 -7.62
C ASN A 128 -27.96 -21.88 -6.19
#